data_95df4a32a4503f4a46b388aa0ec30f56
#
_entry.id   95df4a32a4503f4a46b388aa0ec30f56
#
_cell.length_a   1.000
_cell.length_b   1.000
_cell.length_c   1.000
_cell.angle_alpha   90.00
_cell.angle_beta   90.00
_cell.angle_gamma   90.00
#
_symmetry.space_group_name_H-M   'P 1'
#
loop_
_entity.id
_entity.type
_entity.pdbx_description
1 polymer ?
#
loop_
_entity_poly.entity_id
_entity_poly.type
_entity_poly.pdbx_seq_one_letter_code
_entity_poly.pdbx_strand_id
1 'polypeptide(L)'
;MIFAEKMCKKCDINSEKCVKIYKNRQGGEKMKRKAISNLVNWKESDSRKPLVIRGARQVGKTWLMKEFGRNYYDSFVYFNFDEEDQLKSIFETNKNPQRIVELLSLIAGEKILPGQTLIIFD
;
A
#
# COMPACT_ATOMS: atom_id res chain seq x y z
N MET A 1 1.34 3.86 7.72
CA MET A 1 2.12 2.61 7.54
C MET A 1 1.57 1.85 6.35
N ILE A 2 2.39 1.41 5.46
CA ILE A 2 1.99 0.62 4.30
C ILE A 2 2.43 -0.82 4.53
N PHE A 3 1.48 -1.76 4.49
CA PHE A 3 1.72 -3.18 4.64
C PHE A 3 1.49 -3.86 3.29
N ALA A 4 2.50 -4.52 2.74
CA ALA A 4 2.34 -5.36 1.58
C ALA A 4 2.95 -6.72 1.87
N GLU A 5 2.11 -7.73 1.98
CA GLU A 5 2.56 -9.10 2.23
C GLU A 5 3.23 -9.70 0.99
N LYS A 6 4.29 -10.44 1.26
CA LYS A 6 5.10 -11.13 0.27
C LYS A 6 4.30 -12.24 -0.39
N MET A 7 3.98 -12.11 -1.65
CA MET A 7 3.99 -13.19 -2.64
C MET A 7 3.60 -12.67 -4.03
N CYS A 8 4.55 -12.11 -4.75
CA CYS A 8 4.44 -12.12 -6.19
C CYS A 8 5.69 -12.79 -6.78
N LYS A 9 5.61 -14.11 -7.01
CA LYS A 9 6.61 -14.87 -7.79
C LYS A 9 6.31 -14.83 -9.28
N LYS A 10 5.62 -13.82 -9.80
CA LYS A 10 5.40 -13.64 -11.25
C LYS A 10 5.08 -12.19 -11.57
N CYS A 11 6.06 -11.31 -11.46
CA CYS A 11 6.11 -10.15 -12.34
C CYS A 11 7.33 -10.34 -13.22
N ASP A 12 7.13 -10.99 -14.37
CA ASP A 12 8.07 -10.89 -15.48
C ASP A 12 8.26 -9.41 -15.79
N ILE A 13 9.52 -8.98 -15.75
CA ILE A 13 9.98 -7.61 -16.02
C ILE A 13 9.55 -7.11 -17.43
N ASN A 14 8.95 -7.98 -18.24
CA ASN A 14 8.48 -7.75 -19.60
C ASN A 14 6.95 -7.76 -19.79
N SER A 15 6.14 -7.68 -18.73
CA SER A 15 4.70 -7.58 -18.96
C SER A 15 4.35 -6.18 -19.43
N GLU A 16 3.74 -6.08 -20.61
CA GLU A 16 3.29 -4.82 -21.24
C GLU A 16 2.41 -3.94 -20.33
N LYS A 17 1.81 -4.51 -19.29
CA LYS A 17 1.03 -3.78 -18.27
C LYS A 17 1.91 -2.86 -17.42
N CYS A 18 3.10 -3.28 -17.01
CA CYS A 18 4.02 -2.42 -16.25
C CYS A 18 4.57 -1.28 -17.11
N VAL A 19 4.85 -1.54 -18.39
CA VAL A 19 5.44 -0.55 -19.31
C VAL A 19 4.43 0.53 -19.71
N LYS A 20 3.15 0.23 -19.86
CA LYS A 20 2.10 1.21 -20.22
C LYS A 20 1.85 2.25 -19.14
N ILE A 21 2.02 1.90 -17.86
CA ILE A 21 1.83 2.83 -16.74
C ILE A 21 2.94 3.90 -16.69
N TYR A 22 4.15 3.56 -17.10
CA TYR A 22 5.29 4.51 -17.14
C TYR A 22 5.23 5.49 -18.32
N LYS A 23 4.55 5.16 -19.43
CA LYS A 23 4.55 5.97 -20.65
C LYS A 23 3.50 7.08 -20.72
N ASN A 24 2.47 7.08 -19.88
CA ASN A 24 1.30 7.95 -20.06
C ASN A 24 1.15 9.12 -19.08
N ARG A 25 2.20 9.51 -18.33
CA ARG A 25 2.15 10.75 -17.53
C ARG A 25 3.35 11.65 -17.77
N GLN A 26 3.36 12.26 -18.94
CA GLN A 26 4.06 13.52 -19.14
C GLN A 26 3.10 14.64 -18.71
N GLY A 27 3.40 15.29 -17.61
CA GLY A 27 2.68 16.48 -17.17
C GLY A 27 2.62 16.60 -15.65
N GLY A 28 3.54 17.36 -15.07
CA GLY A 28 3.38 17.92 -13.73
C GLY A 28 4.19 17.25 -12.61
N GLU A 29 5.21 17.98 -12.16
CA GLU A 29 5.84 17.99 -10.85
C GLU A 29 6.95 16.98 -10.52
N LYS A 30 8.16 17.52 -10.56
CA LYS A 30 9.43 16.86 -10.25
C LYS A 30 9.51 16.22 -8.85
N MET A 31 8.76 16.72 -7.86
CA MET A 31 8.79 16.24 -6.48
C MET A 31 7.91 14.99 -6.26
N LYS A 32 6.77 14.90 -6.91
CA LYS A 32 5.89 13.72 -6.86
C LYS A 32 6.55 12.48 -7.47
N ARG A 33 7.38 12.65 -8.51
CA ARG A 33 8.08 11.54 -9.17
C ARG A 33 9.07 10.84 -8.25
N LYS A 34 9.83 11.58 -7.45
CA LYS A 34 10.84 10.99 -6.55
C LYS A 34 10.22 10.16 -5.42
N ALA A 35 9.14 10.64 -4.80
CA ALA A 35 8.44 9.90 -3.76
C ALA A 35 7.78 8.63 -4.30
N ILE A 36 7.11 8.72 -5.45
CA ILE A 36 6.50 7.55 -6.11
C ILE A 36 7.57 6.54 -6.54
N SER A 37 8.70 6.99 -7.12
CA SER A 37 9.80 6.08 -7.50
C SER A 37 10.35 5.31 -6.30
N ASN A 38 10.48 5.96 -5.14
CA ASN A 38 10.91 5.28 -3.92
C ASN A 38 9.89 4.22 -3.46
N LEU A 39 8.59 4.49 -3.59
CA LEU A 39 7.53 3.53 -3.27
C LEU A 39 7.52 2.34 -4.25
N VAL A 40 7.77 2.59 -5.52
CA VAL A 40 7.89 1.53 -6.55
C VAL A 40 9.09 0.64 -6.24
N ASN A 41 10.27 1.22 -5.99
CA ASN A 41 11.46 0.46 -5.61
C ASN A 41 11.23 -0.37 -4.34
N TRP A 42 10.50 0.19 -3.36
CA TRP A 42 10.11 -0.57 -2.17
C TRP A 42 9.17 -1.73 -2.53
N LYS A 43 8.20 -1.53 -3.41
CA LYS A 43 7.28 -2.58 -3.86
C LYS A 43 8.03 -3.72 -4.55
N GLU A 44 9.03 -3.41 -5.35
CA GLU A 44 9.82 -4.37 -6.14
C GLU A 44 10.91 -5.09 -5.32
N SER A 45 11.19 -4.62 -4.10
CA SER A 45 12.21 -5.24 -3.24
C SER A 45 11.77 -6.62 -2.73
N ASP A 46 12.62 -7.63 -2.91
CA ASP A 46 12.39 -9.00 -2.41
C ASP A 46 12.36 -9.10 -0.88
N SER A 47 13.09 -8.22 -0.20
CA SER A 47 13.21 -8.16 1.26
C SER A 47 12.37 -7.04 1.88
N ARG A 48 11.29 -6.59 1.19
CA ARG A 48 10.49 -5.46 1.65
C ARG A 48 9.88 -5.73 3.04
N LYS A 49 9.97 -4.71 3.87
CA LYS A 49 9.35 -4.64 5.19
C LYS A 49 8.22 -3.62 5.15
N PRO A 50 7.32 -3.59 6.14
CA PRO A 50 6.35 -2.51 6.28
C PRO A 50 7.04 -1.15 6.19
N LEU A 51 6.46 -0.24 5.39
CA LEU A 51 7.03 1.08 5.15
C LEU A 51 6.33 2.12 6.02
N VAL A 52 7.10 2.93 6.73
CA VAL A 52 6.59 4.06 7.50
C VAL A 52 6.93 5.37 6.78
N ILE A 53 5.91 6.10 6.35
CA ILE A 53 6.08 7.42 5.72
C ILE A 53 6.00 8.49 6.79
N ARG A 54 7.12 9.19 7.02
CA ARG A 54 7.23 10.29 7.98
C ARG A 54 7.28 11.63 7.25
N GLY A 55 6.76 12.67 7.88
CA GLY A 55 6.79 14.03 7.36
C GLY A 55 5.85 14.95 8.12
N ALA A 56 5.95 16.26 7.90
CA ALA A 56 5.10 17.26 8.52
C ALA A 56 3.60 16.99 8.26
N ARG A 57 2.74 17.58 9.08
CA ARG A 57 1.31 17.55 8.83
C ARG A 57 0.97 18.26 7.51
N GLN A 58 -0.09 17.81 6.83
CA GLN A 58 -0.65 18.43 5.62
C GLN A 58 0.29 18.48 4.38
N VAL A 59 1.35 17.69 4.34
CA VAL A 59 2.23 17.60 3.15
C VAL A 59 1.75 16.59 2.11
N GLY A 60 0.56 16.02 2.26
CA GLY A 60 -0.04 15.11 1.29
C GLY A 60 0.40 13.64 1.41
N LYS A 61 0.83 13.17 2.60
CA LYS A 61 1.21 11.77 2.81
C LYS A 61 0.06 10.81 2.49
N THR A 62 -1.12 11.04 3.05
CA THR A 62 -2.32 10.23 2.83
C THR A 62 -2.71 10.18 1.35
N TRP A 63 -2.66 11.34 0.67
CA TRP A 63 -2.89 11.40 -0.77
C TRP A 63 -1.87 10.56 -1.54
N LEU A 64 -0.59 10.67 -1.21
CA LEU A 64 0.50 9.92 -1.84
C LEU A 64 0.29 8.39 -1.70
N MET A 65 -0.07 7.93 -0.49
CA MET A 65 -0.33 6.51 -0.23
C MET A 65 -1.52 5.98 -1.03
N LYS A 66 -2.64 6.72 -1.04
CA LYS A 66 -3.84 6.37 -1.81
C LYS A 66 -3.59 6.39 -3.31
N GLU A 67 -2.86 7.37 -3.81
CA GLU A 67 -2.48 7.47 -5.22
C GLU A 67 -1.55 6.33 -5.64
N PHE A 68 -0.61 5.94 -4.77
CA PHE A 68 0.24 4.78 -5.00
C PHE A 68 -0.57 3.48 -5.03
N GLY A 69 -1.50 3.29 -4.11
CA GLY A 69 -2.40 2.14 -4.11
C GLY A 69 -3.21 2.03 -5.40
N ARG A 70 -3.82 3.13 -5.86
CA ARG A 70 -4.62 3.16 -7.09
C ARG A 70 -3.84 2.84 -8.37
N ASN A 71 -2.58 3.23 -8.43
CA ASN A 71 -1.81 3.13 -9.67
C ASN A 71 -0.92 1.87 -9.74
N TYR A 72 -0.62 1.24 -8.61
CA TYR A 72 0.39 0.17 -8.54
C TYR A 72 -0.11 -1.13 -7.89
N TYR A 73 -1.34 -1.16 -7.40
CA TYR A 73 -1.98 -2.36 -6.85
C TYR A 73 -3.34 -2.58 -7.51
N ASP A 74 -3.84 -3.80 -7.46
CA ASP A 74 -5.16 -4.14 -7.99
C ASP A 74 -6.26 -3.54 -7.11
N SER A 75 -6.05 -3.50 -5.79
CA SER A 75 -6.89 -2.83 -4.81
C SER A 75 -6.07 -2.23 -3.68
N PHE A 76 -6.66 -1.36 -2.88
CA PHE A 76 -6.08 -0.91 -1.62
C PHE A 76 -7.16 -0.68 -0.58
N VAL A 77 -6.85 -1.00 0.67
CA VAL A 77 -7.69 -0.73 1.84
C VAL A 77 -7.02 0.34 2.72
N TYR A 78 -7.83 1.24 3.25
CA TYR A 78 -7.35 2.36 4.06
C TYR A 78 -8.03 2.32 5.41
N PHE A 79 -7.24 2.34 6.48
CA PHE A 79 -7.69 2.34 7.86
C PHE A 79 -7.15 3.57 8.58
N ASN A 80 -8.03 4.27 9.29
CA ASN A 80 -7.67 5.40 10.14
C ASN A 80 -7.81 5.01 11.61
N PHE A 81 -6.70 4.92 12.33
CA PHE A 81 -6.69 4.55 13.75
C PHE A 81 -7.35 5.58 14.67
N ASP A 82 -7.45 6.84 14.24
CA ASP A 82 -8.11 7.89 15.03
C ASP A 82 -9.64 7.80 14.94
N GLU A 83 -10.17 7.18 13.88
CA GLU A 83 -11.60 7.08 13.63
C GLU A 83 -12.19 5.70 13.97
N GLU A 84 -11.35 4.67 14.06
CA GLU A 84 -11.79 3.27 14.20
C GLU A 84 -11.20 2.61 15.45
N ASP A 85 -11.87 2.75 16.59
CA ASP A 85 -11.44 2.12 17.87
C ASP A 85 -11.35 0.58 17.80
N GLN A 86 -12.14 -0.04 16.91
CA GLN A 86 -12.11 -1.49 16.68
C GLN A 86 -10.75 -1.97 16.17
N LEU A 87 -10.02 -1.15 15.41
CA LEU A 87 -8.69 -1.50 14.92
C LEU A 87 -7.69 -1.71 16.06
N LYS A 88 -7.73 -0.86 17.08
CA LYS A 88 -6.84 -0.96 18.24
C LYS A 88 -7.01 -2.30 18.94
N SER A 89 -8.26 -2.72 19.17
CA SER A 89 -8.59 -3.98 19.83
C SER A 89 -8.11 -5.21 19.06
N ILE A 90 -8.12 -5.17 17.72
CA ILE A 90 -7.63 -6.26 16.87
C ILE A 90 -6.12 -6.52 17.10
N PHE A 91 -5.33 -5.44 17.12
CA PHE A 91 -3.87 -5.55 17.30
C PHE A 91 -3.46 -5.85 18.74
N GLU A 92 -4.25 -5.46 19.72
CA GLU A 92 -4.03 -5.80 21.13
C GLU A 92 -4.32 -7.26 21.43
N THR A 93 -5.40 -7.80 20.85
CA THR A 93 -5.91 -9.15 21.16
C THR A 93 -5.24 -10.23 20.34
N ASN A 94 -4.84 -9.93 19.12
CA ASN A 94 -4.28 -10.90 18.18
C ASN A 94 -2.88 -10.53 17.71
N LYS A 95 -1.97 -11.51 17.81
CA LYS A 95 -0.61 -11.42 17.25
C LYS A 95 -0.42 -12.31 16.02
N ASN A 96 -1.46 -13.06 15.60
CA ASN A 96 -1.41 -13.90 14.42
C ASN A 96 -1.73 -13.06 13.17
N PRO A 97 -0.77 -12.90 12.22
CA PRO A 97 -0.97 -12.06 11.03
C PRO A 97 -2.16 -12.48 10.16
N GLN A 98 -2.37 -13.80 9.97
CA GLN A 98 -3.47 -14.31 9.16
C GLN A 98 -4.82 -13.87 9.73
N ARG A 99 -4.99 -14.01 11.04
CA ARG A 99 -6.23 -13.61 11.71
C ARG A 99 -6.45 -12.10 11.68
N ILE A 100 -5.38 -11.31 11.78
CA ILE A 100 -5.45 -9.85 11.63
C ILE A 100 -5.94 -9.50 10.23
N VAL A 101 -5.37 -10.08 9.18
CA VAL A 101 -5.77 -9.84 7.79
C VAL A 101 -7.23 -10.25 7.53
N GLU A 102 -7.69 -11.36 8.09
CA GLU A 102 -9.10 -11.78 8.03
C GLU A 102 -10.04 -10.75 8.66
N LEU A 103 -9.70 -10.27 9.87
CA LEU A 103 -10.51 -9.25 10.56
C LEU A 103 -10.50 -7.91 9.83
N LEU A 104 -9.35 -7.50 9.30
CA LEU A 104 -9.24 -6.30 8.45
C LEU A 104 -10.07 -6.43 7.17
N SER A 105 -10.11 -7.62 6.56
CA SER A 105 -10.96 -7.88 5.39
C SER A 105 -12.45 -7.73 5.73
N LEU A 106 -12.88 -8.17 6.90
CA LEU A 106 -14.26 -8.01 7.36
C LEU A 106 -14.62 -6.53 7.58
N ILE A 107 -13.72 -5.76 8.20
CA ILE A 107 -13.93 -4.31 8.42
C ILE A 107 -13.96 -3.57 7.09
N ALA A 108 -13.05 -3.87 6.17
CA ALA A 108 -12.99 -3.23 4.86
C ALA A 108 -14.15 -3.60 3.95
N GLY A 109 -14.87 -4.70 4.23
CA GLY A 109 -15.92 -5.23 3.36
C GLY A 109 -15.40 -5.80 2.05
N GLU A 110 -14.08 -6.01 1.93
CA GLU A 110 -13.44 -6.58 0.75
C GLU A 110 -12.27 -7.50 1.12
N LYS A 111 -11.99 -8.46 0.23
CA LYS A 111 -10.96 -9.46 0.46
C LYS A 111 -9.57 -8.88 0.27
N ILE A 112 -8.73 -8.99 1.28
CA ILE A 112 -7.32 -8.60 1.22
C ILE A 112 -6.51 -9.79 0.67
N LEU A 113 -5.91 -9.59 -0.50
CA LEU A 113 -5.14 -10.63 -1.20
C LEU A 113 -3.65 -10.29 -1.18
N PRO A 114 -2.79 -11.25 -0.76
CA PRO A 114 -1.33 -11.06 -0.74
C PRO A 114 -0.79 -10.67 -2.12
N GLY A 115 0.03 -9.62 -2.16
CA GLY A 115 0.65 -9.12 -3.38
C GLY A 115 -0.26 -8.28 -4.30
N GLN A 116 -1.57 -8.35 -4.13
CA GLN A 116 -2.56 -7.63 -4.95
C GLN A 116 -3.16 -6.43 -4.22
N THR A 117 -3.40 -6.56 -2.92
CA THR A 117 -4.02 -5.51 -2.10
C THR A 117 -2.96 -4.78 -1.26
N LEU A 118 -2.97 -3.45 -1.33
CA LEU A 118 -2.18 -2.60 -0.46
C LEU A 118 -2.97 -2.26 0.80
N ILE A 119 -2.41 -2.50 1.97
CA ILE A 119 -3.00 -2.06 3.24
C ILE A 119 -2.33 -0.75 3.66
N ILE A 120 -3.13 0.27 3.93
CA ILE A 120 -2.70 1.59 4.36
C ILE A 120 -3.25 1.85 5.76
N PHE A 121 -2.38 2.14 6.72
CA PHE A 121 -2.73 2.60 8.06
C PHE A 121 -2.32 4.07 8.22
N ASP A 122 -3.25 4.94 8.66
CA ASP A 122 -3.03 6.37 8.91
C ASP A 122 -3.31 6.73 10.36
#